data_1a74f2ac30c6af6bf0cca22b539ecbf9
#
_entry.id   1a74f2ac30c6af6bf0cca22b539ecbf9
#
_cell.length_a   1.000
_cell.length_b   1.000
_cell.length_c   1.000
_cell.angle_alpha   90.00
_cell.angle_beta   90.00
_cell.angle_gamma   90.00
#
_symmetry.space_group_name_H-M   'P 1'
#
loop_
_entity.id
_entity.type
_entity.pdbx_description
1 polymer ?
#
loop_
_entity_poly.entity_id
_entity_poly.type
_entity_poly.pdbx_seq_one_letter_code
_entity_poly.pdbx_strand_id
1 'polypeptide(L)'
;LPHARVVGMPLRPEISHFDRAALRREALAAYGLDPDRTTLLVTGGSLGAARLNTAMREAGPDLLGAGIQVLHITGAGKEFTPPESLDGADYVVVPYADRMELAYAVADLALVRSGANTVCELTAIGLPAVYVPLPIGNGEQRLNAADVIAAGGGVLVDDAALTADLVRAEILSLLRDPTRLAAMGRA
;
A
#
# COMPACT_ATOMS: atom_id res chain seq x y z
N LEU A 1 26.02 6.92 -20.94
CA LEU A 1 27.23 7.69 -20.63
C LEU A 1 28.37 6.74 -20.29
N PRO A 2 29.58 6.86 -20.89
CA PRO A 2 30.67 5.87 -20.74
C PRO A 2 31.20 5.76 -19.29
N HIS A 3 30.87 6.66 -18.41
CA HIS A 3 31.29 6.68 -17.00
C HIS A 3 30.11 6.57 -16.00
N ALA A 4 28.91 6.23 -16.49
CA ALA A 4 27.77 6.05 -15.60
C ALA A 4 27.88 4.71 -14.86
N ARG A 5 27.65 4.74 -13.54
CA ARG A 5 27.56 3.55 -12.69
C ARG A 5 26.16 3.46 -12.10
N VAL A 6 25.53 2.32 -12.25
CA VAL A 6 24.25 2.04 -11.57
C VAL A 6 24.56 1.72 -10.10
N VAL A 7 23.99 2.49 -9.19
CA VAL A 7 24.23 2.35 -7.73
C VAL A 7 22.94 2.02 -6.96
N GLY A 8 21.80 1.88 -7.65
CA GLY A 8 20.47 1.68 -7.04
C GLY A 8 19.86 2.99 -6.51
N MET A 9 18.70 2.86 -5.87
CA MET A 9 17.99 3.96 -5.24
C MET A 9 18.46 4.09 -3.77
N PRO A 10 18.88 5.28 -3.30
CA PRO A 10 19.17 5.46 -1.89
C PRO A 10 17.88 5.41 -1.07
N LEU A 11 17.83 4.47 -0.12
CA LEU A 11 16.70 4.35 0.82
C LEU A 11 17.03 5.06 2.13
N ARG A 12 16.01 5.54 2.82
CA ARG A 12 16.13 6.10 4.16
C ARG A 12 16.62 5.03 5.14
N PRO A 13 17.39 5.39 6.17
CA PRO A 13 17.89 4.41 7.16
C PRO A 13 16.78 3.58 7.80
N GLU A 14 15.62 4.19 8.09
CA GLU A 14 14.44 3.55 8.69
C GLU A 14 13.86 2.44 7.79
N ILE A 15 14.09 2.52 6.49
CA ILE A 15 13.68 1.50 5.52
C ILE A 15 14.78 0.48 5.27
N SER A 16 16.04 0.94 5.11
CA SER A 16 17.18 0.03 4.86
C SER A 16 17.51 -0.89 6.04
N HIS A 17 17.13 -0.52 7.26
CA HIS A 17 17.27 -1.32 8.47
C HIS A 17 15.92 -1.74 9.06
N PHE A 18 14.89 -1.89 8.19
CA PHE A 18 13.52 -2.18 8.59
C PHE A 18 13.40 -3.56 9.27
N ASP A 19 12.92 -3.54 10.50
CA ASP A 19 12.50 -4.74 11.22
C ASP A 19 11.00 -4.65 11.52
N ARG A 20 10.20 -5.32 10.68
CA ARG A 20 8.74 -5.31 10.80
C ARG A 20 8.29 -5.84 12.15
N ALA A 21 8.89 -6.92 12.64
CA ALA A 21 8.47 -7.56 13.88
C ALA A 21 8.70 -6.64 15.09
N ALA A 22 9.83 -5.93 15.11
CA ALA A 22 10.13 -4.96 16.16
C ALA A 22 9.20 -3.76 16.14
N LEU A 23 8.87 -3.24 14.95
CA LEU A 23 8.04 -2.04 14.77
C LEU A 23 6.53 -2.29 14.85
N ARG A 24 6.05 -3.49 14.51
CA ARG A 24 4.62 -3.78 14.32
C ARG A 24 3.79 -3.44 15.55
N ARG A 25 4.24 -3.76 16.73
CA ARG A 25 3.49 -3.47 17.98
C ARG A 25 3.32 -1.96 18.22
N GLU A 26 4.38 -1.18 18.05
CA GLU A 26 4.33 0.29 18.15
C GLU A 26 3.41 0.86 17.07
N ALA A 27 3.53 0.36 15.87
CA ALA A 27 2.77 0.81 14.70
C ALA A 27 1.26 0.54 14.85
N LEU A 28 0.86 -0.66 15.30
CA LEU A 28 -0.53 -1.00 15.57
C LEU A 28 -1.13 -0.08 16.65
N ALA A 29 -0.39 0.17 17.74
CA ALA A 29 -0.81 1.08 18.80
C ALA A 29 -0.94 2.53 18.29
N ALA A 30 -0.01 2.98 17.43
CA ALA A 30 -0.01 4.34 16.88
C ALA A 30 -1.23 4.62 15.99
N TYR A 31 -1.71 3.62 15.27
CA TYR A 31 -2.87 3.74 14.38
C TYR A 31 -4.18 3.18 14.97
N GLY A 32 -4.15 2.60 16.17
CA GLY A 32 -5.33 2.00 16.80
C GLY A 32 -5.83 0.75 16.08
N LEU A 33 -4.94 -0.03 15.48
CA LEU A 33 -5.28 -1.21 14.68
C LEU A 33 -5.16 -2.50 15.49
N ASP A 34 -6.01 -3.48 15.18
CA ASP A 34 -6.04 -4.81 15.80
C ASP A 34 -4.89 -5.68 15.29
N PRO A 35 -4.05 -6.28 16.16
CA PRO A 35 -2.94 -7.15 15.77
C PRO A 35 -3.35 -8.43 15.04
N ASP A 36 -4.57 -8.93 15.27
CA ASP A 36 -5.07 -10.20 14.76
C ASP A 36 -5.78 -10.07 13.40
N ARG A 37 -5.82 -8.84 12.85
CA ARG A 37 -6.49 -8.56 11.57
C ARG A 37 -5.51 -8.24 10.45
N THR A 38 -5.89 -8.67 9.24
CA THR A 38 -5.16 -8.29 8.02
C THR A 38 -5.35 -6.79 7.73
N THR A 39 -4.26 -6.10 7.43
CA THR A 39 -4.26 -4.65 7.20
C THR A 39 -3.91 -4.32 5.76
N LEU A 40 -4.79 -3.55 5.10
CA LEU A 40 -4.52 -2.91 3.82
C LEU A 40 -4.00 -1.49 4.05
N LEU A 41 -2.79 -1.20 3.60
CA LEU A 41 -2.28 0.18 3.48
C LEU A 41 -2.68 0.78 2.15
N VAL A 42 -3.24 1.99 2.17
CA VAL A 42 -3.56 2.74 0.95
C VAL A 42 -2.84 4.07 0.96
N THR A 43 -2.07 4.37 -0.09
CA THR A 43 -1.45 5.69 -0.23
C THR A 43 -1.18 6.08 -1.69
N GLY A 44 -1.49 7.31 -2.01
CA GLY A 44 -1.20 7.91 -3.31
C GLY A 44 0.10 8.72 -3.36
N GLY A 45 0.91 8.65 -2.29
CA GLY A 45 2.03 9.56 -2.07
C GLY A 45 1.61 10.89 -1.45
N SER A 46 2.55 11.82 -1.25
CA SER A 46 2.35 13.08 -0.51
C SER A 46 1.23 13.97 -1.08
N LEU A 47 0.99 13.90 -2.38
CA LEU A 47 -0.08 14.65 -3.04
C LEU A 47 -1.44 13.92 -3.02
N GLY A 48 -1.47 12.67 -2.53
CA GLY A 48 -2.65 11.81 -2.56
C GLY A 48 -3.08 11.43 -3.98
N ALA A 49 -4.07 10.55 -4.09
CA ALA A 49 -4.58 10.05 -5.36
C ALA A 49 -6.11 9.99 -5.34
N ALA A 50 -6.77 10.93 -6.02
CA ALA A 50 -8.22 11.04 -5.98
C ALA A 50 -8.95 9.75 -6.35
N ARG A 51 -8.46 9.00 -7.36
CA ARG A 51 -9.06 7.73 -7.78
C ARG A 51 -8.92 6.64 -6.71
N LEU A 52 -7.73 6.50 -6.10
CA LEU A 52 -7.54 5.58 -4.98
C LEU A 52 -8.51 5.92 -3.85
N ASN A 53 -8.56 7.20 -3.46
CA ASN A 53 -9.44 7.66 -2.39
C ASN A 53 -10.92 7.36 -2.69
N THR A 54 -11.37 7.58 -3.94
CA THR A 54 -12.76 7.31 -4.34
C THR A 54 -13.07 5.81 -4.31
N ALA A 55 -12.27 4.98 -4.97
CA ALA A 55 -12.48 3.54 -5.00
C ALA A 55 -12.48 2.92 -3.59
N MET A 56 -11.57 3.37 -2.75
CA MET A 56 -11.43 2.88 -1.38
C MET A 56 -12.55 3.35 -0.45
N ARG A 57 -13.03 4.59 -0.60
CA ARG A 57 -14.19 5.08 0.14
C ARG A 57 -15.45 4.28 -0.16
N GLU A 58 -15.65 3.91 -1.44
CA GLU A 58 -16.81 3.13 -1.89
C GLU A 58 -16.71 1.65 -1.50
N ALA A 59 -15.51 1.05 -1.51
CA ALA A 59 -15.30 -0.35 -1.15
C ALA A 59 -15.05 -0.58 0.36
N GLY A 60 -14.81 0.49 1.12
CA GLY A 60 -14.45 0.41 2.54
C GLY A 60 -15.39 -0.46 3.38
N PRO A 61 -16.73 -0.27 3.31
CA PRO A 61 -17.68 -1.11 4.06
C PRO A 61 -17.54 -2.60 3.77
N ASP A 62 -17.25 -2.99 2.52
CA ASP A 62 -17.09 -4.39 2.13
C ASP A 62 -15.79 -5.00 2.69
N LEU A 63 -14.72 -4.21 2.74
CA LEU A 63 -13.45 -4.61 3.37
C LEU A 63 -13.64 -4.84 4.86
N LEU A 64 -14.27 -3.91 5.57
CA LEU A 64 -14.57 -4.04 6.99
C LEU A 64 -15.48 -5.25 7.26
N GLY A 65 -16.53 -5.45 6.44
CA GLY A 65 -17.42 -6.61 6.53
C GLY A 65 -16.71 -7.95 6.27
N ALA A 66 -15.54 -7.91 5.64
CA ALA A 66 -14.66 -9.07 5.44
C ALA A 66 -13.62 -9.25 6.56
N GLY A 67 -13.64 -8.42 7.61
CA GLY A 67 -12.68 -8.42 8.70
C GLY A 67 -11.31 -7.82 8.35
N ILE A 68 -11.22 -7.11 7.23
CA ILE A 68 -10.00 -6.42 6.79
C ILE A 68 -10.01 -4.99 7.33
N GLN A 69 -8.97 -4.59 8.04
CA GLN A 69 -8.79 -3.22 8.47
C GLN A 69 -7.95 -2.43 7.44
N VAL A 70 -8.15 -1.10 7.43
CA VAL A 70 -7.53 -0.23 6.43
C VAL A 70 -6.81 0.93 7.11
N LEU A 71 -5.57 1.17 6.73
CA LEU A 71 -4.86 2.41 6.98
C LEU A 71 -4.76 3.20 5.67
N HIS A 72 -5.49 4.32 5.59
CA HIS A 72 -5.55 5.12 4.37
C HIS A 72 -4.89 6.49 4.55
N ILE A 73 -3.76 6.70 3.89
CA ILE A 73 -3.05 7.98 3.83
C ILE A 73 -3.54 8.73 2.59
N THR A 74 -4.48 9.67 2.78
CA THR A 74 -5.25 10.28 1.70
C THR A 74 -4.52 11.38 0.93
N GLY A 75 -3.50 11.98 1.55
CA GLY A 75 -2.91 13.25 1.14
C GLY A 75 -3.62 14.43 1.82
N ALA A 76 -2.86 15.46 2.19
CA ALA A 76 -3.36 16.62 2.91
C ALA A 76 -4.53 17.31 2.18
N GLY A 77 -5.60 17.63 2.90
CA GLY A 77 -6.81 18.26 2.37
C GLY A 77 -7.69 17.34 1.51
N LYS A 78 -7.47 16.02 1.56
CA LYS A 78 -8.24 15.01 0.82
C LYS A 78 -8.87 13.97 1.73
N GLU A 79 -8.91 14.26 3.02
CA GLU A 79 -9.52 13.40 4.03
C GLU A 79 -11.02 13.28 3.77
N PHE A 80 -11.57 12.16 4.15
CA PHE A 80 -13.01 11.89 4.11
C PHE A 80 -13.42 11.19 5.39
N THR A 81 -14.71 11.21 5.72
CA THR A 81 -15.25 10.45 6.83
C THR A 81 -15.16 8.96 6.51
N PRO A 82 -14.39 8.17 7.28
CA PRO A 82 -14.31 6.72 7.05
C PRO A 82 -15.67 6.05 7.30
N PRO A 83 -15.92 4.85 6.76
CA PRO A 83 -17.05 4.03 7.18
C PRO A 83 -16.92 3.70 8.68
N GLU A 84 -18.07 3.45 9.32
CA GLU A 84 -18.09 3.00 10.71
C GLU A 84 -17.39 1.65 10.86
N SER A 85 -16.73 1.46 12.00
CA SER A 85 -16.08 0.18 12.34
C SER A 85 -17.12 -0.95 12.31
N LEU A 86 -16.73 -2.10 11.79
CA LEU A 86 -17.59 -3.27 11.67
C LEU A 86 -16.90 -4.51 12.22
N ASP A 87 -17.53 -5.16 13.20
CA ASP A 87 -17.03 -6.36 13.85
C ASP A 87 -15.59 -6.24 14.37
N GLY A 88 -15.19 -5.02 14.82
CA GLY A 88 -13.87 -4.70 15.31
C GLY A 88 -12.83 -4.46 14.22
N ALA A 89 -13.20 -4.44 12.94
CA ALA A 89 -12.34 -3.95 11.86
C ALA A 89 -12.49 -2.44 11.70
N ASP A 90 -11.38 -1.74 11.61
CA ASP A 90 -11.35 -0.28 11.57
C ASP A 90 -10.84 0.24 10.20
N TYR A 91 -11.39 1.39 9.79
CA TYR A 91 -10.90 2.16 8.66
C TYR A 91 -10.30 3.47 9.18
N VAL A 92 -8.97 3.50 9.26
CA VAL A 92 -8.22 4.65 9.76
C VAL A 92 -7.83 5.55 8.60
N VAL A 93 -8.27 6.82 8.64
CA VAL A 93 -7.94 7.84 7.65
C VAL A 93 -6.97 8.84 8.27
N VAL A 94 -5.82 9.04 7.63
CA VAL A 94 -4.84 10.05 8.01
C VAL A 94 -4.45 10.90 6.80
N PRO A 95 -4.24 12.22 6.94
CA PRO A 95 -3.85 13.07 5.82
C PRO A 95 -2.41 12.80 5.37
N TYR A 96 -1.55 12.47 6.31
CA TYR A 96 -0.13 12.28 6.09
C TYR A 96 0.45 11.34 7.14
N ALA A 97 1.53 10.63 6.80
CA ALA A 97 2.29 9.81 7.74
C ALA A 97 3.74 10.33 7.78
N ASP A 98 4.13 10.92 8.90
CA ASP A 98 5.51 11.38 9.13
C ASP A 98 6.48 10.20 9.21
N ARG A 99 6.00 9.09 9.78
CA ARG A 99 6.75 7.85 9.98
C ARG A 99 6.18 6.74 9.10
N MET A 100 6.58 6.76 7.80
CA MET A 100 6.10 5.75 6.83
C MET A 100 6.51 4.32 7.21
N GLU A 101 7.62 4.14 7.92
CA GLU A 101 8.04 2.83 8.41
C GLU A 101 7.00 2.20 9.35
N LEU A 102 6.25 2.98 10.12
CA LEU A 102 5.15 2.46 10.93
C LEU A 102 3.95 2.06 10.05
N ALA A 103 3.62 2.85 9.02
CA ALA A 103 2.56 2.49 8.09
C ALA A 103 2.90 1.19 7.33
N TYR A 104 4.15 1.01 6.94
CA TYR A 104 4.63 -0.23 6.34
C TYR A 104 4.61 -1.41 7.32
N ALA A 105 4.94 -1.18 8.59
CA ALA A 105 4.99 -2.24 9.60
C ALA A 105 3.62 -2.86 9.89
N VAL A 106 2.52 -2.11 9.83
CA VAL A 106 1.17 -2.66 10.03
C VAL A 106 0.62 -3.38 8.80
N ALA A 107 1.11 -3.03 7.60
CA ALA A 107 0.52 -3.48 6.34
C ALA A 107 0.83 -4.94 6.00
N ASP A 108 -0.14 -5.65 5.47
CA ASP A 108 0.01 -6.98 4.89
C ASP A 108 -0.07 -6.94 3.35
N LEU A 109 -0.72 -5.90 2.81
CA LEU A 109 -0.75 -5.54 1.40
C LEU A 109 -0.77 -4.01 1.28
N ALA A 110 -0.13 -3.47 0.26
CA ALA A 110 -0.20 -2.04 -0.06
C ALA A 110 -0.94 -1.80 -1.39
N LEU A 111 -1.85 -0.81 -1.42
CA LEU A 111 -2.47 -0.28 -2.64
C LEU A 111 -1.89 1.13 -2.86
N VAL A 112 -1.03 1.27 -3.87
CA VAL A 112 -0.16 2.45 -3.98
C VAL A 112 0.03 2.94 -5.41
N ARG A 113 0.45 4.20 -5.55
CA ARG A 113 1.11 4.68 -6.78
C ARG A 113 2.50 4.06 -6.92
N SER A 114 2.94 3.81 -8.16
CA SER A 114 4.24 3.21 -8.46
C SER A 114 5.35 4.24 -8.72
N GLY A 115 5.46 5.26 -7.86
CA GLY A 115 6.62 6.14 -7.83
C GLY A 115 7.90 5.37 -7.48
N ALA A 116 9.05 5.77 -8.03
CA ALA A 116 10.31 5.03 -7.87
C ALA A 116 10.67 4.77 -6.40
N ASN A 117 10.56 5.77 -5.52
CA ASN A 117 10.85 5.59 -4.09
C ASN A 117 9.90 4.55 -3.47
N THR A 118 8.59 4.64 -3.73
CA THR A 118 7.60 3.71 -3.18
C THR A 118 7.89 2.28 -3.61
N VAL A 119 8.16 2.05 -4.90
CA VAL A 119 8.48 0.70 -5.41
C VAL A 119 9.74 0.17 -4.73
N CYS A 120 10.83 0.96 -4.68
CA CYS A 120 12.07 0.55 -4.04
C CYS A 120 11.92 0.29 -2.54
N GLU A 121 11.17 1.12 -1.82
CA GLU A 121 10.91 0.94 -0.40
C GLU A 121 10.14 -0.36 -0.14
N LEU A 122 9.01 -0.59 -0.84
CA LEU A 122 8.19 -1.79 -0.65
C LEU A 122 8.94 -3.07 -1.01
N THR A 123 9.70 -3.05 -2.10
CA THR A 123 10.53 -4.18 -2.51
C THR A 123 11.61 -4.49 -1.46
N ALA A 124 12.28 -3.46 -0.94
CA ALA A 124 13.35 -3.63 0.06
C ALA A 124 12.85 -4.27 1.37
N ILE A 125 11.60 -4.01 1.75
CA ILE A 125 11.00 -4.54 2.99
C ILE A 125 10.14 -5.80 2.76
N GLY A 126 10.01 -6.27 1.51
CA GLY A 126 9.20 -7.43 1.16
C GLY A 126 7.70 -7.24 1.39
N LEU A 127 7.17 -6.01 1.26
CA LEU A 127 5.74 -5.74 1.38
C LEU A 127 5.07 -5.87 0.01
N PRO A 128 4.18 -6.87 -0.19
CA PRO A 128 3.48 -7.05 -1.45
C PRO A 128 2.58 -5.85 -1.77
N ALA A 129 2.43 -5.54 -3.05
CA ALA A 129 1.66 -4.37 -3.44
C ALA A 129 0.79 -4.55 -4.68
N VAL A 130 -0.32 -3.80 -4.71
CA VAL A 130 -1.08 -3.49 -5.90
C VAL A 130 -0.64 -2.10 -6.36
N TYR A 131 0.07 -2.05 -7.46
CA TYR A 131 0.60 -0.83 -8.04
C TYR A 131 -0.38 -0.23 -9.05
N VAL A 132 -0.72 1.03 -8.85
CA VAL A 132 -1.61 1.80 -9.72
C VAL A 132 -0.81 2.98 -10.29
N PRO A 133 -0.17 2.81 -11.46
CA PRO A 133 0.63 3.88 -12.06
C PRO A 133 -0.19 5.16 -12.29
N LEU A 134 0.44 6.31 -12.06
CA LEU A 134 -0.16 7.59 -12.40
C LEU A 134 -0.33 7.68 -13.92
N PRO A 135 -1.54 8.02 -14.44
CA PRO A 135 -1.83 7.96 -15.89
C PRO A 135 -1.29 9.17 -16.68
N ILE A 136 -0.50 10.05 -16.05
CA ILE A 136 0.09 11.24 -16.65
C ILE A 136 1.61 11.13 -16.70
N GLY A 137 2.26 11.95 -17.52
CA GLY A 137 3.70 11.88 -17.76
C GLY A 137 4.05 10.94 -18.91
N ASN A 138 5.25 10.38 -18.90
CA ASN A 138 5.80 9.51 -19.94
C ASN A 138 5.68 8.00 -19.63
N GLY A 139 4.84 7.62 -18.66
CA GLY A 139 4.62 6.22 -18.28
C GLY A 139 5.70 5.64 -17.36
N GLU A 140 6.57 6.46 -16.79
CA GLU A 140 7.65 6.02 -15.91
C GLU A 140 7.18 5.18 -14.72
N GLN A 141 6.03 5.50 -14.15
CA GLN A 141 5.51 4.73 -13.00
C GLN A 141 5.18 3.27 -13.36
N ARG A 142 4.74 3.01 -14.59
CA ARG A 142 4.54 1.63 -15.05
C ARG A 142 5.89 0.90 -15.17
N LEU A 143 6.91 1.58 -15.67
CA LEU A 143 8.26 1.03 -15.80
C LEU A 143 8.90 0.77 -14.43
N ASN A 144 8.69 1.65 -13.46
CA ASN A 144 9.22 1.47 -12.10
C ASN A 144 8.75 0.15 -11.46
N ALA A 145 7.51 -0.27 -11.72
CA ALA A 145 6.95 -1.50 -11.16
C ALA A 145 7.23 -2.76 -12.00
N ALA A 146 7.78 -2.63 -13.22
CA ALA A 146 7.88 -3.74 -14.18
C ALA A 146 8.63 -4.94 -13.62
N ASP A 147 9.78 -4.73 -13.00
CA ASP A 147 10.64 -5.82 -12.51
C ASP A 147 10.00 -6.55 -11.31
N VAL A 148 9.41 -5.81 -10.35
CA VAL A 148 8.74 -6.43 -9.19
C VAL A 148 7.49 -7.19 -9.61
N ILE A 149 6.75 -6.71 -10.62
CA ILE A 149 5.61 -7.44 -11.20
C ILE A 149 6.08 -8.72 -11.90
N ALA A 150 7.14 -8.64 -12.71
CA ALA A 150 7.72 -9.79 -13.40
C ALA A 150 8.24 -10.86 -12.42
N ALA A 151 8.77 -10.45 -11.28
CA ALA A 151 9.19 -11.33 -10.19
C ALA A 151 8.00 -11.96 -9.40
N GLY A 152 6.80 -11.41 -9.53
CA GLY A 152 5.62 -11.85 -8.77
C GLY A 152 5.41 -11.16 -7.42
N GLY A 153 6.18 -10.11 -7.12
CA GLY A 153 6.11 -9.34 -5.87
C GLY A 153 4.96 -8.32 -5.81
N GLY A 154 4.19 -8.18 -6.91
CA GLY A 154 3.07 -7.25 -6.96
C GLY A 154 2.10 -7.52 -8.09
N VAL A 155 1.02 -6.74 -8.12
CA VAL A 155 0.01 -6.71 -9.18
C VAL A 155 -0.04 -5.30 -9.75
N LEU A 156 -0.17 -5.17 -11.07
CA LEU A 156 -0.35 -3.89 -11.74
C LEU A 156 -1.82 -3.70 -12.12
N VAL A 157 -2.38 -2.57 -11.74
CA VAL A 157 -3.75 -2.15 -12.10
C VAL A 157 -3.68 -0.79 -12.78
N ASP A 158 -4.29 -0.66 -13.95
CA ASP A 158 -4.40 0.64 -14.62
C ASP A 158 -5.28 1.60 -13.81
N ASP A 159 -4.90 2.87 -13.75
CA ASP A 159 -5.64 3.87 -12.98
C ASP A 159 -7.13 3.89 -13.34
N ALA A 160 -7.46 3.85 -14.63
CA ALA A 160 -8.85 3.85 -15.10
C ALA A 160 -9.64 2.58 -14.71
N ALA A 161 -8.95 1.45 -14.50
CA ALA A 161 -9.55 0.19 -14.09
C ALA A 161 -9.78 0.10 -12.57
N LEU A 162 -9.13 0.95 -11.77
CA LEU A 162 -9.31 0.95 -10.33
C LEU A 162 -10.71 1.49 -9.96
N THR A 163 -11.60 0.58 -9.63
CA THR A 163 -12.96 0.82 -9.18
C THR A 163 -13.22 0.12 -7.86
N ALA A 164 -14.31 0.45 -7.17
CA ALA A 164 -14.74 -0.27 -5.99
C ALA A 164 -15.00 -1.77 -6.28
N ASP A 165 -15.53 -2.09 -7.46
CA ASP A 165 -15.78 -3.48 -7.85
C ASP A 165 -14.47 -4.26 -8.02
N LEU A 166 -13.42 -3.65 -8.59
CA LEU A 166 -12.11 -4.28 -8.65
C LEU A 166 -11.53 -4.51 -7.25
N VAL A 167 -11.69 -3.55 -6.34
CA VAL A 167 -11.27 -3.72 -4.93
C VAL A 167 -11.97 -4.91 -4.29
N ARG A 168 -13.29 -5.04 -4.46
CA ARG A 168 -14.10 -6.17 -3.95
C ARG A 168 -13.69 -7.51 -4.54
N ALA A 169 -13.47 -7.55 -5.85
CA ALA A 169 -13.19 -8.80 -6.56
C ALA A 169 -11.74 -9.28 -6.38
N GLU A 170 -10.77 -8.40 -6.57
CA GLU A 170 -9.37 -8.78 -6.68
C GLU A 170 -8.54 -8.45 -5.43
N ILE A 171 -8.65 -7.22 -4.91
CA ILE A 171 -7.83 -6.80 -3.76
C ILE A 171 -8.28 -7.55 -2.50
N LEU A 172 -9.58 -7.67 -2.28
CA LEU A 172 -10.12 -8.45 -1.17
C LEU A 172 -9.75 -9.95 -1.28
N SER A 173 -9.72 -10.50 -2.49
CA SER A 173 -9.26 -11.88 -2.72
C SER A 173 -7.79 -12.08 -2.33
N LEU A 174 -6.92 -11.11 -2.65
CA LEU A 174 -5.51 -11.14 -2.22
C LEU A 174 -5.38 -11.08 -0.69
N LEU A 175 -6.11 -10.17 -0.05
CA LEU A 175 -6.07 -9.98 1.41
C LEU A 175 -6.55 -11.22 2.19
N ARG A 176 -7.38 -12.06 1.58
CA ARG A 176 -7.86 -13.32 2.15
C ARG A 176 -6.94 -14.52 1.87
N ASP A 177 -5.85 -14.33 1.15
CA ASP A 177 -4.89 -15.39 0.82
C ASP A 177 -3.50 -15.08 1.42
N PRO A 178 -3.28 -15.42 2.71
CA PRO A 178 -2.01 -15.17 3.37
C PRO A 178 -0.84 -15.93 2.73
N THR A 179 -1.10 -17.07 2.11
CA THR A 179 -0.08 -17.86 1.40
C THR A 179 0.41 -17.11 0.17
N ARG A 180 -0.51 -16.54 -0.60
CA ARG A 180 -0.19 -15.72 -1.76
C ARG A 180 0.53 -14.44 -1.37
N LEU A 181 0.05 -13.72 -0.33
CA LEU A 181 0.73 -12.53 0.18
C LEU A 181 2.17 -12.85 0.62
N ALA A 182 2.36 -13.94 1.36
CA ALA A 182 3.70 -14.36 1.77
C ALA A 182 4.59 -14.75 0.59
N ALA A 183 4.05 -15.36 -0.46
CA ALA A 183 4.80 -15.67 -1.69
C ALA A 183 5.21 -14.39 -2.42
N MET A 184 4.29 -13.42 -2.57
CA MET A 184 4.56 -12.12 -3.17
C MET A 184 5.62 -11.34 -2.40
N GLY A 185 5.61 -11.36 -1.06
CA GLY A 185 6.60 -10.66 -0.25
C GLY A 185 8.02 -11.24 -0.31
N ARG A 186 8.18 -12.47 -0.84
CA ARG A 186 9.48 -13.13 -1.04
C ARG A 186 10.02 -13.05 -2.47
N ALA A 187 9.21 -12.63 -3.41
CA ALA A 187 9.55 -12.50 -4.83
C ALA A 187 10.37 -11.23 -5.09
#